data_c5a8f9a0577990c6c15c0b8d0fd773f6
#
_entry.id   c5a8f9a0577990c6c15c0b8d0fd773f6
#
_cell.length_a   1.000
_cell.length_b   1.000
_cell.length_c   1.000
_cell.angle_alpha   90.00
_cell.angle_beta   90.00
_cell.angle_gamma   90.00
#
_symmetry.space_group_name_H-M   'P 1'
#
loop_
_entity.id
_entity.type
_entity.pdbx_description
1 polymer ?
#
loop_
_entity_poly.entity_id
_entity_poly.type
_entity_poly.pdbx_seq_one_letter_code
_entity_poly.pdbx_strand_id
1 'polypeptide(L)'
;MKLAVSLLLTLVTVHAQNPASQAARQWRQQHERAIVDEFVSLLAIPNIAADRVNIQRNAETIAAMMQKRGIAAKLVSVRGGNPVVFGEIKTPGATRTIVFYAHYDGQPLDPKEWVTPPFTPTLRDKQIERDGQVIPLPAAGKPFDPEWRMYARGSADDKAPIIAMLAAVDAIRAAGLKLKSNVKFAFEGEEEAGSVNLANTLEANKELFAGDVWLSCDGPLHQTRRQSITFGARGISTVDITVYGPRGELHSGHYGNWAPNPAMMLVQLLASMKDASGRVLVDHFYDGIEPFSETEKRAVAEAPDVDADLMREFWLGSTENAPKKLAELITLPSLNIRGMASSRVGNQASNVIPATATVTIDMRLVKGMDPRQTADRLLEHVRKQGFFVVDQEPNADVRRAHPKVAMIVRRNAENPHRVSMDLPISQEVIRTVESARGPAVKIPTSGGTGPDVAEQVLGMTEIGIPIGNHDNNQHSYNENLRLQNLWDGIELMAALLTM
;
A
#
# COMPACT_ATOMS: atom_id res chain seq x y z
N MET A 1 -23.12 -2.58 -61.33
CA MET A 1 -23.11 -2.59 -59.88
C MET A 1 -21.67 -2.65 -59.42
N LYS A 2 -21.04 -1.51 -59.07
CA LYS A 2 -19.64 -1.43 -58.67
C LYS A 2 -19.61 -1.47 -57.13
N LEU A 3 -19.08 -2.53 -56.52
CA LEU A 3 -18.80 -2.59 -55.08
C LEU A 3 -17.57 -1.71 -54.77
N ALA A 4 -17.78 -0.65 -54.02
CA ALA A 4 -16.68 0.09 -53.40
C ALA A 4 -16.27 -0.60 -52.09
N VAL A 5 -15.08 -1.17 -52.06
CA VAL A 5 -14.45 -1.70 -50.83
C VAL A 5 -13.76 -0.53 -50.16
N SER A 6 -14.35 -0.02 -49.06
CA SER A 6 -13.70 0.95 -48.19
C SER A 6 -12.68 0.23 -47.30
N LEU A 7 -11.40 0.47 -47.58
CA LEU A 7 -10.29 0.04 -46.73
C LEU A 7 -10.23 0.98 -45.51
N LEU A 8 -10.67 0.49 -44.33
CA LEU A 8 -10.43 1.19 -43.07
C LEU A 8 -8.95 1.01 -42.71
N LEU A 9 -8.13 2.05 -42.96
CA LEU A 9 -6.79 2.13 -42.37
C LEU A 9 -6.94 2.42 -40.87
N THR A 10 -6.77 1.38 -40.03
CA THR A 10 -6.51 1.58 -38.61
C THR A 10 -5.10 2.15 -38.45
N LEU A 11 -5.02 3.45 -38.17
CA LEU A 11 -3.78 4.08 -37.71
C LEU A 11 -3.39 3.43 -36.36
N VAL A 12 -2.51 2.43 -36.41
CA VAL A 12 -1.76 1.99 -35.24
C VAL A 12 -0.78 3.12 -34.92
N THR A 13 -1.09 3.96 -33.96
CA THR A 13 -0.14 4.92 -33.40
C THR A 13 0.96 4.11 -32.71
N VAL A 14 2.07 3.93 -33.41
CA VAL A 14 3.31 3.43 -32.82
C VAL A 14 3.78 4.51 -31.85
N HIS A 15 3.47 4.36 -30.57
CA HIS A 15 4.08 5.19 -29.54
C HIS A 15 5.59 4.94 -29.60
N ALA A 16 6.35 6.00 -29.89
CA ALA A 16 7.81 5.91 -29.85
C ALA A 16 8.20 5.49 -28.43
N GLN A 17 8.76 4.30 -28.30
CA GLN A 17 9.20 3.78 -26.99
C GLN A 17 10.28 4.70 -26.43
N ASN A 18 10.24 4.94 -25.12
CA ASN A 18 11.21 5.76 -24.41
C ASN A 18 12.65 5.27 -24.66
N PRO A 19 13.58 6.09 -25.13
CA PRO A 19 14.95 5.65 -25.48
C PRO A 19 15.71 5.06 -24.28
N ALA A 20 15.50 5.60 -23.06
CA ALA A 20 16.16 5.10 -21.86
C ALA A 20 15.60 3.71 -21.47
N SER A 21 14.28 3.49 -21.62
CA SER A 21 13.67 2.17 -21.43
C SER A 21 14.19 1.12 -22.41
N GLN A 22 14.37 1.51 -23.68
CA GLN A 22 14.95 0.61 -24.70
C GLN A 22 16.39 0.24 -24.38
N ALA A 23 17.21 1.22 -24.01
CA ALA A 23 18.58 1.01 -23.59
C ALA A 23 18.66 0.11 -22.35
N ALA A 24 17.80 0.35 -21.36
CA ALA A 24 17.71 -0.46 -20.15
C ALA A 24 17.30 -1.91 -20.47
N ARG A 25 16.36 -2.13 -21.37
CA ARG A 25 15.97 -3.47 -21.84
C ARG A 25 17.14 -4.21 -22.46
N GLN A 26 17.87 -3.56 -23.38
CA GLN A 26 19.02 -4.19 -24.06
C GLN A 26 20.15 -4.52 -23.08
N TRP A 27 20.44 -3.62 -22.16
CA TRP A 27 21.45 -3.84 -21.14
C TRP A 27 21.04 -4.95 -20.17
N ARG A 28 19.80 -4.94 -19.68
CA ARG A 28 19.25 -5.95 -18.77
C ARG A 28 19.33 -7.35 -19.36
N GLN A 29 18.96 -7.55 -20.63
CA GLN A 29 19.03 -8.85 -21.31
C GLN A 29 20.43 -9.48 -21.29
N GLN A 30 21.46 -8.67 -21.20
CA GLN A 30 22.85 -9.11 -21.10
C GLN A 30 23.32 -9.33 -19.64
N HIS A 31 22.54 -8.82 -18.66
CA HIS A 31 22.95 -8.78 -17.24
C HIS A 31 21.95 -9.46 -16.30
N GLU A 32 20.94 -10.17 -16.82
CA GLU A 32 19.87 -10.76 -16.01
C GLU A 32 20.39 -11.58 -14.82
N ARG A 33 21.43 -12.41 -15.05
CA ARG A 33 22.00 -13.23 -14.00
C ARG A 33 22.65 -12.37 -12.90
N ALA A 34 23.40 -11.35 -13.23
CA ALA A 34 24.05 -10.48 -12.26
C ALA A 34 23.01 -9.67 -11.44
N ILE A 35 21.94 -9.20 -12.09
CA ILE A 35 20.82 -8.50 -11.44
C ILE A 35 20.13 -9.44 -10.44
N VAL A 36 19.82 -10.67 -10.85
CA VAL A 36 19.16 -11.65 -9.97
C VAL A 36 20.08 -12.07 -8.82
N ASP A 37 21.39 -12.25 -9.05
CA ASP A 37 22.34 -12.59 -7.98
C ASP A 37 22.42 -11.45 -6.93
N GLU A 38 22.40 -10.18 -7.37
CA GLU A 38 22.38 -9.02 -6.46
C GLU A 38 21.05 -8.97 -5.68
N PHE A 39 19.93 -9.22 -6.34
CA PHE A 39 18.62 -9.31 -5.71
C PHE A 39 18.56 -10.43 -4.66
N VAL A 40 18.98 -11.64 -5.01
CA VAL A 40 19.05 -12.78 -4.10
C VAL A 40 19.93 -12.47 -2.88
N SER A 41 21.07 -11.81 -3.08
CA SER A 41 21.98 -11.46 -1.98
C SER A 41 21.34 -10.49 -0.98
N LEU A 42 20.53 -9.53 -1.47
CA LEU A 42 19.80 -8.58 -0.62
C LEU A 42 18.60 -9.25 0.08
N LEU A 43 17.88 -10.13 -0.61
CA LEU A 43 16.74 -10.87 -0.04
C LEU A 43 17.15 -11.87 1.05
N ALA A 44 18.37 -12.40 0.97
CA ALA A 44 18.88 -13.36 1.96
C ALA A 44 19.16 -12.73 3.34
N ILE A 45 19.16 -11.40 3.45
CA ILE A 45 19.32 -10.70 4.72
C ILE A 45 17.95 -10.56 5.37
N PRO A 46 17.72 -11.10 6.59
CA PRO A 46 16.48 -10.86 7.33
C PRO A 46 16.19 -9.37 7.46
N ASN A 47 14.91 -9.00 7.37
CA ASN A 47 14.56 -7.58 7.23
C ASN A 47 13.35 -7.14 8.08
N ILE A 48 13.09 -7.79 9.19
CA ILE A 48 12.04 -7.35 10.12
C ILE A 48 12.53 -6.09 10.86
N ALA A 49 11.75 -5.01 10.85
CA ALA A 49 12.13 -3.70 11.42
C ALA A 49 12.63 -3.76 12.87
N ALA A 50 12.08 -4.68 13.69
CA ALA A 50 12.52 -4.90 15.07
C ALA A 50 13.89 -5.57 15.19
N ASP A 51 14.37 -6.26 14.16
CA ASP A 51 15.70 -6.88 14.10
C ASP A 51 16.74 -5.85 13.64
N ARG A 52 17.10 -4.96 14.55
CA ARG A 52 17.99 -3.83 14.27
C ARG A 52 19.36 -4.24 13.71
N VAL A 53 19.85 -5.43 14.06
CA VAL A 53 21.14 -5.92 13.56
C VAL A 53 21.06 -6.21 12.06
N ASN A 54 20.04 -6.94 11.65
CA ASN A 54 19.85 -7.26 10.24
C ASN A 54 19.33 -6.06 9.42
N ILE A 55 18.55 -5.17 10.01
CA ILE A 55 18.16 -3.89 9.39
C ILE A 55 19.40 -3.03 9.10
N GLN A 56 20.31 -2.87 10.05
CA GLN A 56 21.57 -2.18 9.83
C GLN A 56 22.41 -2.84 8.72
N ARG A 57 22.47 -4.18 8.70
CA ARG A 57 23.16 -4.93 7.64
C ARG A 57 22.52 -4.73 6.26
N ASN A 58 21.18 -4.68 6.15
CA ASN A 58 20.49 -4.32 4.92
C ASN A 58 20.91 -2.91 4.45
N ALA A 59 20.85 -1.92 5.36
CA ALA A 59 21.22 -0.54 5.05
C ALA A 59 22.67 -0.42 4.54
N GLU A 60 23.60 -1.06 5.22
CA GLU A 60 25.02 -1.09 4.82
C GLU A 60 25.23 -1.77 3.47
N THR A 61 24.50 -2.87 3.20
CA THR A 61 24.55 -3.58 1.92
C THR A 61 24.03 -2.70 0.79
N ILE A 62 22.90 -2.04 0.97
CA ILE A 62 22.33 -1.12 -0.02
C ILE A 62 23.27 0.08 -0.25
N ALA A 63 23.82 0.67 0.81
CA ALA A 63 24.82 1.75 0.67
C ALA A 63 26.05 1.29 -0.11
N ALA A 64 26.55 0.07 0.13
CA ALA A 64 27.67 -0.50 -0.63
C ALA A 64 27.32 -0.74 -2.11
N MET A 65 26.09 -1.23 -2.41
CA MET A 65 25.60 -1.36 -3.79
C MET A 65 25.56 -0.01 -4.52
N MET A 66 25.15 1.06 -3.84
CA MET A 66 25.15 2.42 -4.37
C MET A 66 26.58 2.95 -4.58
N GLN A 67 27.48 2.77 -3.60
CA GLN A 67 28.87 3.21 -3.69
C GLN A 67 29.63 2.50 -4.81
N LYS A 68 29.40 1.21 -5.02
CA LYS A 68 29.93 0.44 -6.16
C LYS A 68 29.59 1.10 -7.51
N ARG A 69 28.44 1.77 -7.56
CA ARG A 69 27.96 2.55 -8.72
C ARG A 69 28.39 4.01 -8.67
N GLY A 70 29.31 4.40 -7.79
CA GLY A 70 29.76 5.79 -7.64
C GLY A 70 28.64 6.75 -7.22
N ILE A 71 27.59 6.25 -6.58
CA ILE A 71 26.54 7.06 -5.95
C ILE A 71 27.01 7.38 -4.54
N ALA A 72 27.06 8.66 -4.18
CA ALA A 72 27.40 9.08 -2.82
C ALA A 72 26.25 8.63 -1.88
N ALA A 73 26.55 7.65 -1.03
CA ALA A 73 25.57 7.07 -0.11
C ALA A 73 25.96 7.27 1.35
N LYS A 74 24.97 7.52 2.22
CA LYS A 74 25.13 7.60 3.67
C LYS A 74 23.89 7.08 4.38
N LEU A 75 24.08 6.61 5.62
CA LEU A 75 23.00 6.22 6.50
C LEU A 75 22.58 7.42 7.35
N VAL A 76 21.28 7.69 7.40
CA VAL A 76 20.68 8.83 8.11
C VAL A 76 19.61 8.31 9.05
N SER A 77 19.68 8.68 10.32
CA SER A 77 18.63 8.32 11.30
C SER A 77 18.61 9.31 12.46
N VAL A 78 17.47 9.40 13.11
CA VAL A 78 17.36 10.00 14.45
C VAL A 78 17.62 8.96 15.54
N ARG A 79 17.79 9.42 16.77
CA ARG A 79 18.03 8.52 17.92
C ARG A 79 16.88 7.53 18.07
N GLY A 80 17.18 6.25 17.96
CA GLY A 80 16.21 5.16 18.11
C GLY A 80 15.52 4.74 16.83
N GLY A 81 15.66 5.48 15.72
CA GLY A 81 15.15 5.10 14.39
C GLY A 81 16.05 4.14 13.66
N ASN A 82 15.47 3.35 12.77
CA ASN A 82 16.21 2.56 11.80
C ASN A 82 16.82 3.48 10.72
N PRO A 83 17.92 3.08 10.07
CA PRO A 83 18.55 3.92 9.07
C PRO A 83 17.69 4.15 7.84
N VAL A 84 17.65 5.38 7.34
CA VAL A 84 17.29 5.69 5.95
C VAL A 84 18.59 5.70 5.15
N VAL A 85 18.68 4.90 4.10
CA VAL A 85 19.81 4.92 3.19
C VAL A 85 19.58 6.05 2.20
N PHE A 86 20.34 7.12 2.35
CA PHE A 86 20.32 8.25 1.42
C PHE A 86 21.39 8.09 0.35
N GLY A 87 21.06 8.42 -0.90
CA GLY A 87 22.01 8.54 -1.99
C GLY A 87 21.73 9.70 -2.92
N GLU A 88 22.77 10.23 -3.58
CA GLU A 88 22.61 11.37 -4.49
C GLU A 88 23.48 11.21 -5.74
N ILE A 89 22.90 11.55 -6.89
CA ILE A 89 23.59 11.78 -8.16
C ILE A 89 23.32 13.23 -8.57
N LYS A 90 24.37 14.06 -8.49
CA LYS A 90 24.31 15.43 -8.96
C LYS A 90 24.52 15.49 -10.48
N THR A 91 23.62 16.19 -11.16
CA THR A 91 23.68 16.38 -12.61
C THR A 91 24.10 17.82 -12.91
N PRO A 92 25.24 18.05 -13.60
CA PRO A 92 25.71 19.38 -13.89
C PRO A 92 24.68 20.20 -14.67
N GLY A 93 24.35 21.38 -14.14
CA GLY A 93 23.35 22.29 -14.75
C GLY A 93 21.88 21.93 -14.49
N ALA A 94 21.58 20.85 -13.78
CA ALA A 94 20.20 20.53 -13.41
C ALA A 94 19.68 21.49 -12.34
N THR A 95 18.46 21.98 -12.55
CA THR A 95 17.72 22.84 -11.62
C THR A 95 16.62 22.08 -10.88
N ARG A 96 16.31 20.85 -11.30
CA ARG A 96 15.30 19.99 -10.73
C ARG A 96 15.93 18.80 -9.99
N THR A 97 15.26 18.34 -8.94
CA THR A 97 15.66 17.18 -8.15
C THR A 97 14.48 16.22 -8.02
N ILE A 98 14.69 14.95 -8.39
CA ILE A 98 13.72 13.86 -8.24
C ILE A 98 14.20 12.97 -7.09
N VAL A 99 13.33 12.68 -6.13
CA VAL A 99 13.61 11.75 -5.04
C VAL A 99 12.87 10.44 -5.29
N PHE A 100 13.60 9.33 -5.29
CA PHE A 100 13.05 7.99 -5.38
C PHE A 100 13.02 7.36 -4.00
N TYR A 101 11.87 6.86 -3.61
CA TYR A 101 11.64 6.19 -2.34
C TYR A 101 11.28 4.72 -2.54
N ALA A 102 11.79 3.90 -1.64
CA ALA A 102 11.42 2.51 -1.42
C ALA A 102 11.74 2.16 0.03
N HIS A 103 11.26 1.03 0.54
CA HIS A 103 11.70 0.53 1.84
C HIS A 103 12.39 -0.83 1.73
N TYR A 104 13.17 -1.19 2.76
CA TYR A 104 13.92 -2.44 2.76
C TYR A 104 13.62 -3.34 3.95
N ASP A 105 12.81 -2.88 4.91
CA ASP A 105 12.23 -3.73 5.93
C ASP A 105 11.03 -4.52 5.38
N GLY A 106 10.48 -5.42 6.16
CA GLY A 106 9.36 -6.27 5.75
C GLY A 106 8.48 -6.61 6.93
N GLN A 107 7.24 -6.99 6.63
CA GLN A 107 6.24 -7.38 7.60
C GLN A 107 6.72 -8.51 8.51
N PRO A 108 6.38 -8.46 9.82
CA PRO A 108 6.55 -9.57 10.72
C PRO A 108 5.94 -10.86 10.18
N LEU A 109 6.55 -12.00 10.48
CA LEU A 109 6.13 -13.28 9.92
C LEU A 109 6.31 -14.44 10.91
N ASP A 110 5.54 -15.51 10.72
CA ASP A 110 5.84 -16.84 11.29
C ASP A 110 6.46 -17.73 10.20
N PRO A 111 7.73 -18.15 10.35
CA PRO A 111 8.39 -18.99 9.36
C PRO A 111 7.69 -20.33 9.11
N LYS A 112 6.85 -20.81 10.04
CA LYS A 112 6.12 -22.08 9.90
C LYS A 112 5.01 -22.03 8.86
N GLU A 113 4.53 -20.84 8.52
CA GLU A 113 3.51 -20.64 7.49
C GLU A 113 4.09 -20.60 6.07
N TRP A 114 5.42 -20.53 5.93
CA TRP A 114 6.10 -20.45 4.64
C TRP A 114 6.45 -21.84 4.08
N VAL A 115 6.19 -22.05 2.79
CA VAL A 115 6.56 -23.27 2.07
C VAL A 115 8.08 -23.42 1.95
N THR A 116 8.79 -22.28 1.79
CA THR A 116 10.26 -22.21 1.83
C THR A 116 10.64 -21.13 2.86
N PRO A 117 11.79 -21.26 3.55
CA PRO A 117 12.18 -20.27 4.56
C PRO A 117 12.18 -18.85 3.99
N PRO A 118 11.58 -17.84 4.68
CA PRO A 118 11.29 -16.52 4.13
C PRO A 118 12.54 -15.73 3.70
N PHE A 119 13.71 -16.03 4.26
CA PHE A 119 14.99 -15.40 3.92
C PHE A 119 15.93 -16.36 3.17
N THR A 120 15.36 -17.38 2.53
CA THR A 120 16.05 -18.24 1.57
C THR A 120 15.43 -18.01 0.18
N PRO A 121 15.92 -17.01 -0.57
CA PRO A 121 15.32 -16.64 -1.85
C PRO A 121 15.24 -17.85 -2.79
N THR A 122 14.05 -18.18 -3.22
CA THR A 122 13.77 -19.41 -3.96
C THR A 122 13.07 -19.09 -5.28
N LEU A 123 13.70 -19.49 -6.40
CA LEU A 123 13.11 -19.33 -7.72
C LEU A 123 12.14 -20.48 -8.02
N ARG A 124 10.94 -20.13 -8.51
CA ARG A 124 9.93 -21.09 -8.96
C ARG A 124 9.49 -20.79 -10.39
N ASP A 125 9.09 -21.84 -11.12
CA ASP A 125 8.63 -21.76 -12.50
C ASP A 125 7.25 -21.07 -12.63
N LYS A 126 6.43 -21.04 -11.57
CA LYS A 126 5.12 -20.41 -11.48
C LYS A 126 4.69 -20.24 -10.02
N GLN A 127 3.47 -19.77 -9.80
CA GLN A 127 2.89 -19.61 -8.45
C GLN A 127 2.81 -20.94 -7.69
N ILE A 128 3.03 -20.88 -6.37
CA ILE A 128 2.85 -22.03 -5.46
C ILE A 128 1.41 -22.54 -5.55
N GLU A 129 0.43 -21.64 -5.59
CA GLU A 129 -1.01 -21.94 -5.70
C GLU A 129 -1.39 -22.64 -7.02
N ARG A 130 -0.48 -22.67 -7.98
CA ARG A 130 -0.59 -23.37 -9.26
C ARG A 130 0.45 -24.49 -9.40
N ASP A 131 0.84 -25.09 -8.28
CA ASP A 131 1.84 -26.17 -8.22
C ASP A 131 3.23 -25.79 -8.76
N GLY A 132 3.66 -24.53 -8.53
CA GLY A 132 4.97 -24.02 -8.92
C GLY A 132 6.13 -24.82 -8.31
N GLN A 133 7.04 -25.31 -9.15
CA GLN A 133 8.18 -26.09 -8.73
C GLN A 133 9.41 -25.23 -8.48
N VAL A 134 10.21 -25.61 -7.51
CA VAL A 134 11.53 -24.98 -7.29
C VAL A 134 12.43 -25.31 -8.45
N ILE A 135 13.06 -24.30 -9.02
CA ILE A 135 14.01 -24.44 -10.13
C ILE A 135 15.35 -23.78 -9.77
N PRO A 136 16.47 -24.29 -10.28
CA PRO A 136 17.76 -23.66 -10.07
C PRO A 136 17.86 -22.34 -10.85
N LEU A 137 18.67 -21.41 -10.37
CA LEU A 137 19.01 -20.23 -11.15
C LEU A 137 19.70 -20.64 -12.46
N PRO A 138 19.29 -20.09 -13.62
CA PRO A 138 19.94 -20.37 -14.89
C PRO A 138 21.45 -20.12 -14.87
N ALA A 139 22.20 -20.87 -15.64
CA ALA A 139 23.63 -20.59 -15.84
C ALA A 139 23.83 -19.19 -16.46
N ALA A 140 25.01 -18.61 -16.22
CA ALA A 140 25.36 -17.31 -16.80
C ALA A 140 25.15 -17.30 -18.32
N GLY A 141 24.57 -16.25 -18.86
CA GLY A 141 24.23 -16.10 -20.27
C GLY A 141 22.99 -16.86 -20.75
N LYS A 142 22.26 -17.51 -19.84
CA LYS A 142 20.93 -18.07 -20.16
C LYS A 142 19.84 -17.12 -19.68
N PRO A 143 18.79 -16.88 -20.48
CA PRO A 143 17.71 -15.99 -20.09
C PRO A 143 16.86 -16.59 -18.98
N PHE A 144 16.25 -15.73 -18.18
CA PHE A 144 15.20 -16.10 -17.25
C PHE A 144 13.84 -16.04 -17.96
N ASP A 145 12.96 -17.00 -17.67
CA ASP A 145 11.57 -16.87 -18.09
C ASP A 145 10.92 -15.72 -17.30
N PRO A 146 10.29 -14.75 -17.96
CA PRO A 146 9.69 -13.59 -17.30
C PRO A 146 8.53 -13.93 -16.35
N GLU A 147 7.88 -15.10 -16.51
CA GLU A 147 6.80 -15.55 -15.62
C GLU A 147 7.30 -16.28 -14.37
N TRP A 148 8.58 -16.64 -14.31
CA TRP A 148 9.15 -17.20 -13.08
C TRP A 148 9.06 -16.23 -11.91
N ARG A 149 9.05 -16.76 -10.68
CA ARG A 149 8.85 -15.98 -9.47
C ARG A 149 9.94 -16.22 -8.44
N MET A 150 10.44 -15.12 -7.89
CA MET A 150 11.35 -15.13 -6.76
C MET A 150 10.55 -15.02 -5.45
N TYR A 151 10.62 -16.06 -4.62
CA TYR A 151 9.94 -16.14 -3.33
C TYR A 151 10.90 -15.79 -2.21
N ALA A 152 10.60 -14.74 -1.47
CA ALA A 152 11.25 -14.32 -0.23
C ALA A 152 10.47 -13.17 0.41
N ARG A 153 10.60 -12.93 1.72
CA ARG A 153 10.11 -11.70 2.36
C ARG A 153 10.86 -10.49 1.82
N GLY A 154 10.13 -9.43 1.46
CA GLY A 154 10.66 -8.22 0.84
C GLY A 154 10.94 -8.38 -0.66
N SER A 155 10.51 -9.48 -1.30
CA SER A 155 10.78 -9.67 -2.73
C SER A 155 9.97 -8.73 -3.62
N ALA A 156 8.72 -8.46 -3.26
CA ALA A 156 7.84 -7.49 -3.94
C ALA A 156 7.64 -6.23 -3.12
N ASP A 157 7.78 -6.34 -1.81
CA ASP A 157 7.46 -5.35 -0.80
C ASP A 157 8.64 -5.19 0.18
N ASP A 158 9.68 -4.32 -0.07
CA ASP A 158 9.80 -3.41 -1.22
C ASP A 158 11.26 -3.36 -1.74
N LYS A 159 12.03 -4.50 -1.65
CA LYS A 159 13.44 -4.53 -2.11
C LYS A 159 13.60 -4.55 -3.65
N ALA A 160 12.59 -5.00 -4.38
CA ALA A 160 12.66 -5.04 -5.85
C ALA A 160 12.85 -3.66 -6.51
N PRO A 161 12.13 -2.59 -6.11
CA PRO A 161 12.37 -1.26 -6.64
C PRO A 161 13.79 -0.77 -6.41
N ILE A 162 14.42 -1.08 -5.27
CA ILE A 162 15.81 -0.71 -5.00
C ILE A 162 16.74 -1.32 -6.07
N ILE A 163 16.59 -2.61 -6.33
CA ILE A 163 17.37 -3.28 -7.38
C ILE A 163 17.06 -2.72 -8.77
N ALA A 164 15.78 -2.45 -9.06
CA ALA A 164 15.38 -1.87 -10.35
C ALA A 164 16.00 -0.48 -10.58
N MET A 165 16.00 0.38 -9.58
CA MET A 165 16.62 1.71 -9.64
C MET A 165 18.12 1.62 -9.87
N LEU A 166 18.81 0.76 -9.12
CA LEU A 166 20.27 0.61 -9.23
C LEU A 166 20.68 -0.01 -10.58
N ALA A 167 19.95 -1.00 -11.06
CA ALA A 167 20.16 -1.59 -12.39
C ALA A 167 19.87 -0.57 -13.52
N ALA A 168 18.87 0.28 -13.36
CA ALA A 168 18.55 1.36 -14.31
C ALA A 168 19.69 2.39 -14.39
N VAL A 169 20.31 2.74 -13.26
CA VAL A 169 21.50 3.61 -13.25
C VAL A 169 22.66 2.99 -14.04
N ASP A 170 22.92 1.69 -13.86
CA ASP A 170 23.95 0.98 -14.63
C ASP A 170 23.64 0.99 -16.14
N ALA A 171 22.39 0.71 -16.50
CA ALA A 171 21.95 0.70 -17.90
C ALA A 171 22.07 2.06 -18.59
N ILE A 172 21.63 3.14 -17.91
CA ILE A 172 21.73 4.51 -18.40
C ILE A 172 23.22 4.89 -18.67
N ARG A 173 24.10 4.57 -17.72
CA ARG A 173 25.53 4.84 -17.86
C ARG A 173 26.16 4.02 -18.98
N ALA A 174 25.86 2.74 -19.07
CA ALA A 174 26.34 1.87 -20.14
C ALA A 174 25.92 2.37 -21.53
N ALA A 175 24.73 2.96 -21.63
CA ALA A 175 24.21 3.55 -22.87
C ALA A 175 24.76 4.99 -23.14
N GLY A 176 25.52 5.59 -22.23
CA GLY A 176 26.01 6.95 -22.33
C GLY A 176 24.91 8.02 -22.26
N LEU A 177 23.73 7.66 -21.73
CA LEU A 177 22.61 8.58 -21.57
C LEU A 177 22.88 9.54 -20.40
N LYS A 178 22.38 10.77 -20.52
CA LYS A 178 22.56 11.80 -19.50
C LYS A 178 21.27 11.97 -18.69
N LEU A 179 21.44 12.10 -17.38
CA LEU A 179 20.38 12.57 -16.51
C LEU A 179 20.08 14.05 -16.79
N LYS A 180 18.82 14.45 -16.64
CA LYS A 180 18.39 15.86 -16.80
C LYS A 180 18.11 16.52 -15.44
N SER A 181 17.87 15.72 -14.42
CA SER A 181 17.58 16.14 -13.06
C SER A 181 18.66 15.65 -12.11
N ASN A 182 18.82 16.30 -10.94
CA ASN A 182 19.46 15.66 -9.81
C ASN A 182 18.60 14.50 -9.36
N VAL A 183 19.23 13.42 -8.92
CA VAL A 183 18.52 12.24 -8.43
C VAL A 183 18.92 11.98 -7.00
N LYS A 184 17.94 11.83 -6.13
CA LYS A 184 18.12 11.38 -4.75
C LYS A 184 17.40 10.06 -4.55
N PHE A 185 17.95 9.24 -3.66
CA PHE A 185 17.37 7.99 -3.21
C PHE A 185 17.16 8.06 -1.70
N ALA A 186 16.00 7.65 -1.23
CA ALA A 186 15.63 7.54 0.17
C ALA A 186 15.06 6.15 0.42
N PHE A 187 15.86 5.23 0.98
CA PHE A 187 15.40 3.88 1.27
C PHE A 187 15.22 3.70 2.77
N GLU A 188 13.98 3.47 3.20
CA GLU A 188 13.58 3.40 4.59
C GLU A 188 13.73 1.98 5.17
N GLY A 189 13.95 1.86 6.48
CA GLY A 189 14.12 0.59 7.18
C GLY A 189 13.11 0.34 8.29
N GLU A 190 11.95 1.01 8.29
CA GLU A 190 10.89 0.82 9.30
C GLU A 190 9.49 1.16 8.78
N GLU A 191 9.26 1.11 7.46
CA GLU A 191 7.95 1.40 6.85
C GLU A 191 6.88 0.45 7.41
N GLU A 192 7.17 -0.83 7.40
CA GLU A 192 6.27 -1.91 7.85
C GLU A 192 6.00 -1.90 9.38
N ALA A 193 6.78 -1.11 10.10
CA ALA A 193 6.51 -0.77 11.51
C ALA A 193 5.75 0.56 11.66
N GLY A 194 5.29 1.16 10.57
CA GLY A 194 4.52 2.39 10.53
C GLY A 194 5.37 3.66 10.43
N SER A 195 6.57 3.61 9.88
CA SER A 195 7.46 4.77 9.64
C SER A 195 7.67 5.67 10.87
N VAL A 196 7.76 5.07 12.06
CA VAL A 196 7.66 5.76 13.36
C VAL A 196 8.63 6.94 13.48
N ASN A 197 9.81 6.84 12.87
CA ASN A 197 10.86 7.86 12.95
C ASN A 197 11.13 8.56 11.61
N LEU A 198 10.47 8.19 10.52
CA LEU A 198 10.74 8.78 9.20
C LEU A 198 10.49 10.28 9.20
N ALA A 199 9.34 10.74 9.70
CA ALA A 199 9.01 12.16 9.80
C ALA A 199 10.09 12.96 10.53
N ASN A 200 10.54 12.48 11.68
CA ASN A 200 11.60 13.11 12.46
C ASN A 200 12.96 13.08 11.73
N THR A 201 13.25 12.00 11.01
CA THR A 201 14.48 11.87 10.23
C THR A 201 14.51 12.86 9.07
N LEU A 202 13.39 13.01 8.35
CA LEU A 202 13.24 13.98 7.26
C LEU A 202 13.29 15.42 7.79
N GLU A 203 12.59 15.71 8.90
CA GLU A 203 12.58 17.04 9.54
C GLU A 203 13.99 17.48 9.94
N ALA A 204 14.76 16.59 10.59
CA ALA A 204 16.13 16.87 11.02
C ALA A 204 17.12 17.01 9.84
N ASN A 205 16.73 16.58 8.63
CA ASN A 205 17.58 16.54 7.44
C ASN A 205 16.89 17.10 6.18
N LYS A 206 16.00 18.10 6.33
CA LYS A 206 15.17 18.63 5.23
C LYS A 206 15.95 18.95 3.96
N GLU A 207 17.06 19.65 4.08
CA GLU A 207 17.88 20.04 2.92
C GLU A 207 18.42 18.83 2.14
N LEU A 208 18.70 17.75 2.88
CA LEU A 208 19.19 16.51 2.29
C LEU A 208 18.14 15.84 1.42
N PHE A 209 16.90 15.74 1.92
CA PHE A 209 15.81 15.05 1.25
C PHE A 209 14.94 15.95 0.36
N ALA A 210 15.09 17.27 0.42
CA ALA A 210 14.32 18.21 -0.41
C ALA A 210 14.50 17.93 -1.91
N GLY A 211 13.41 18.07 -2.66
CA GLY A 211 13.34 17.90 -4.10
C GLY A 211 12.05 18.49 -4.66
N ASP A 212 11.81 18.31 -5.95
CA ASP A 212 10.61 18.80 -6.66
C ASP A 212 9.48 17.77 -6.71
N VAL A 213 9.84 16.48 -6.65
CA VAL A 213 8.90 15.36 -6.63
C VAL A 213 9.49 14.19 -5.87
N TRP A 214 8.63 13.51 -5.12
CA TRP A 214 8.91 12.25 -4.43
C TRP A 214 8.18 11.12 -5.15
N LEU A 215 8.92 10.17 -5.70
CA LEU A 215 8.40 9.00 -6.39
C LEU A 215 8.46 7.81 -5.43
N SER A 216 7.32 7.44 -4.86
CA SER A 216 7.18 6.28 -3.98
C SER A 216 7.00 5.02 -4.84
N CYS A 217 7.91 4.06 -4.71
CA CYS A 217 7.93 2.88 -5.60
C CYS A 217 7.32 1.64 -4.96
N ASP A 218 6.65 1.81 -3.84
CA ASP A 218 5.98 0.78 -3.06
C ASP A 218 4.62 0.39 -3.64
N GLY A 219 4.25 -0.88 -3.45
CA GLY A 219 2.95 -1.44 -3.77
C GLY A 219 2.88 -2.22 -5.09
N PRO A 220 1.68 -2.77 -5.38
CA PRO A 220 1.46 -3.61 -6.55
C PRO A 220 0.97 -2.83 -7.77
N LEU A 221 1.26 -3.38 -8.95
CA LEU A 221 0.61 -3.00 -10.21
C LEU A 221 -0.89 -3.30 -10.19
N HIS A 222 -1.61 -2.71 -11.14
CA HIS A 222 -3.01 -3.06 -11.38
C HIS A 222 -3.17 -4.55 -11.75
N GLN A 223 -4.32 -5.16 -11.39
CA GLN A 223 -4.63 -6.58 -11.65
C GLN A 223 -4.51 -6.96 -13.13
N THR A 224 -4.72 -6.02 -14.05
CA THR A 224 -4.51 -6.22 -15.48
C THR A 224 -3.04 -6.25 -15.91
N ARG A 225 -2.10 -6.19 -14.99
CA ARG A 225 -0.65 -6.05 -15.21
C ARG A 225 -0.24 -4.73 -15.91
N ARG A 226 -1.16 -3.80 -16.08
CA ARG A 226 -0.83 -2.46 -16.56
C ARG A 226 -0.15 -1.67 -15.45
N GLN A 227 0.79 -0.80 -15.83
CA GLN A 227 1.44 0.10 -14.88
C GLN A 227 0.42 0.97 -14.19
N SER A 228 0.47 1.03 -12.86
CA SER A 228 -0.29 1.97 -12.05
C SER A 228 0.51 3.24 -11.78
N ILE A 229 -0.18 4.36 -11.68
CA ILE A 229 0.34 5.64 -11.15
C ILE A 229 -0.65 6.09 -10.09
N THR A 230 -0.19 6.23 -8.85
CA THR A 230 -1.04 6.56 -7.71
C THR A 230 -0.77 7.98 -7.24
N PHE A 231 -1.84 8.78 -7.07
CA PHE A 231 -1.75 10.20 -6.72
C PHE A 231 -2.20 10.50 -5.29
N GLY A 232 -2.42 9.48 -4.49
CA GLY A 232 -2.81 9.63 -3.10
C GLY A 232 -3.27 8.31 -2.48
N ALA A 233 -3.53 8.37 -1.18
CA ALA A 233 -3.99 7.24 -0.39
C ALA A 233 -5.13 7.64 0.54
N ARG A 234 -5.98 6.66 0.89
CA ARG A 234 -7.00 6.89 1.91
C ARG A 234 -6.36 6.98 3.29
N GLY A 235 -6.92 7.88 4.12
CA GLY A 235 -6.62 7.90 5.54
C GLY A 235 -7.38 6.78 6.28
N ILE A 236 -7.10 6.68 7.57
CA ILE A 236 -7.77 5.73 8.45
C ILE A 236 -8.09 6.36 9.79
N SER A 237 -9.24 5.97 10.37
CA SER A 237 -9.58 6.22 11.77
C SER A 237 -10.16 4.94 12.36
N THR A 238 -9.55 4.43 13.43
CA THR A 238 -9.94 3.16 14.06
C THR A 238 -10.41 3.40 15.49
N VAL A 239 -11.52 2.76 15.86
CA VAL A 239 -12.08 2.82 17.21
C VAL A 239 -12.51 1.44 17.70
N ASP A 240 -12.33 1.19 19.00
CA ASP A 240 -12.95 0.08 19.70
C ASP A 240 -14.15 0.58 20.48
N ILE A 241 -15.27 -0.14 20.40
CA ILE A 241 -16.48 0.12 21.17
C ILE A 241 -16.79 -1.09 22.02
N THR A 242 -16.82 -0.92 23.34
CA THR A 242 -17.25 -1.97 24.29
C THR A 242 -18.57 -1.57 24.92
N VAL A 243 -19.61 -2.35 24.69
CA VAL A 243 -20.93 -2.17 25.29
C VAL A 243 -21.03 -3.04 26.55
N TYR A 244 -21.57 -2.48 27.63
CA TYR A 244 -21.68 -3.11 28.94
C TYR A 244 -23.10 -3.59 29.19
N GLY A 245 -23.22 -4.85 29.67
CA GLY A 245 -24.44 -5.49 30.18
C GLY A 245 -24.37 -5.68 31.69
N PRO A 246 -24.66 -6.87 32.23
CA PRO A 246 -24.53 -7.18 33.67
C PRO A 246 -23.06 -7.19 34.12
N ARG A 247 -22.79 -7.11 35.42
CA ARG A 247 -21.42 -7.10 35.99
C ARG A 247 -20.58 -8.33 35.68
N GLY A 248 -21.24 -9.43 35.37
CA GLY A 248 -20.67 -10.72 35.01
C GLY A 248 -21.69 -11.51 34.20
N GLU A 249 -21.29 -12.65 33.63
CA GLU A 249 -22.19 -13.51 32.89
C GLU A 249 -23.36 -13.99 33.79
N LEU A 250 -24.59 -13.91 33.28
CA LEU A 250 -25.78 -14.37 33.97
C LEU A 250 -26.41 -15.55 33.24
N HIS A 251 -26.98 -16.52 33.96
CA HIS A 251 -27.65 -17.63 33.33
C HIS A 251 -28.89 -17.16 32.53
N SER A 252 -28.90 -17.41 31.22
CA SER A 252 -29.93 -16.89 30.30
C SER A 252 -31.33 -17.45 30.60
N GLY A 253 -31.45 -18.68 31.11
CA GLY A 253 -32.70 -19.25 31.52
C GLY A 253 -33.35 -18.57 32.74
N HIS A 254 -32.52 -17.97 33.63
CA HIS A 254 -33.05 -17.28 34.81
C HIS A 254 -33.25 -15.77 34.58
N TYR A 255 -32.44 -15.16 33.73
CA TYR A 255 -32.42 -13.71 33.57
C TYR A 255 -32.68 -13.22 32.15
N GLY A 256 -33.00 -14.14 31.20
CA GLY A 256 -33.47 -13.79 29.86
C GLY A 256 -34.71 -12.94 29.91
N ASN A 257 -34.90 -12.06 28.93
CA ASN A 257 -35.99 -11.05 28.85
C ASN A 257 -35.99 -10.00 29.99
N TRP A 258 -35.14 -10.18 31.01
CA TRP A 258 -35.05 -9.24 32.12
C TRP A 258 -33.73 -8.47 32.14
N ALA A 259 -32.57 -9.13 32.05
CA ALA A 259 -31.28 -8.47 31.98
C ALA A 259 -30.96 -8.06 30.53
N PRO A 260 -30.44 -6.82 30.30
CA PRO A 260 -30.04 -6.38 28.97
C PRO A 260 -28.87 -7.20 28.46
N ASN A 261 -28.91 -7.60 27.19
CA ASN A 261 -27.85 -8.36 26.54
C ASN A 261 -26.94 -7.41 25.74
N PRO A 262 -25.68 -7.22 26.12
CA PRO A 262 -24.77 -6.27 25.46
C PRO A 262 -24.45 -6.67 24.01
N ALA A 263 -24.48 -7.97 23.66
CA ALA A 263 -24.28 -8.42 22.30
C ALA A 263 -25.43 -7.94 21.39
N MET A 264 -26.69 -8.04 21.84
CA MET A 264 -27.84 -7.53 21.11
C MET A 264 -27.81 -6.00 21.01
N MET A 265 -27.43 -5.32 22.10
CA MET A 265 -27.32 -3.86 22.12
C MET A 265 -26.26 -3.38 21.12
N LEU A 266 -25.12 -4.08 21.03
CA LEU A 266 -24.04 -3.79 20.09
C LEU A 266 -24.50 -4.02 18.64
N VAL A 267 -25.15 -5.15 18.35
CA VAL A 267 -25.71 -5.44 17.01
C VAL A 267 -26.67 -4.35 16.55
N GLN A 268 -27.58 -3.92 17.42
CA GLN A 268 -28.52 -2.82 17.13
C GLN A 268 -27.78 -1.50 16.88
N LEU A 269 -26.74 -1.20 17.65
CA LEU A 269 -25.89 -0.03 17.44
C LEU A 269 -25.20 -0.08 16.08
N LEU A 270 -24.59 -1.20 15.71
CA LEU A 270 -23.91 -1.37 14.43
C LEU A 270 -24.88 -1.29 13.24
N ALA A 271 -26.06 -1.90 13.36
CA ALA A 271 -27.09 -1.82 12.34
C ALA A 271 -27.61 -0.39 12.12
N SER A 272 -27.48 0.51 13.09
CA SER A 272 -27.82 1.93 12.93
C SER A 272 -26.77 2.75 12.19
N MET A 273 -25.54 2.22 12.02
CA MET A 273 -24.42 2.95 11.42
C MET A 273 -24.35 2.82 9.90
N LYS A 274 -24.95 1.78 9.32
CA LYS A 274 -24.85 1.49 7.89
C LYS A 274 -26.16 0.84 7.40
N ASP A 275 -26.65 1.24 6.24
CA ASP A 275 -27.84 0.65 5.65
C ASP A 275 -27.51 -0.59 4.78
N ALA A 276 -28.54 -1.25 4.28
CA ALA A 276 -28.42 -2.45 3.44
C ALA A 276 -27.77 -2.19 2.07
N SER A 277 -27.65 -0.92 1.64
CA SER A 277 -26.94 -0.53 0.43
C SER A 277 -25.47 -0.18 0.68
N GLY A 278 -24.98 -0.37 1.91
CA GLY A 278 -23.62 -0.06 2.30
C GLY A 278 -23.36 1.42 2.58
N ARG A 279 -24.38 2.29 2.56
CA ARG A 279 -24.23 3.70 2.89
C ARG A 279 -24.09 3.89 4.41
N VAL A 280 -23.11 4.68 4.83
CA VAL A 280 -22.92 5.04 6.23
C VAL A 280 -23.97 6.06 6.67
N LEU A 281 -24.66 5.78 7.78
CA LEU A 281 -25.75 6.57 8.33
C LEU A 281 -25.34 7.46 9.50
N VAL A 282 -24.04 7.48 9.85
CA VAL A 282 -23.49 8.40 10.84
C VAL A 282 -23.66 9.81 10.30
N ASP A 283 -24.26 10.71 11.09
CA ASP A 283 -24.47 12.10 10.67
C ASP A 283 -23.16 12.77 10.32
N HIS A 284 -23.17 13.55 9.23
CA HIS A 284 -21.99 14.28 8.75
C HIS A 284 -20.79 13.40 8.33
N PHE A 285 -20.96 12.08 8.18
CA PHE A 285 -19.88 11.17 7.83
C PHE A 285 -19.16 11.56 6.52
N TYR A 286 -19.91 12.08 5.56
CA TYR A 286 -19.41 12.43 4.23
C TYR A 286 -19.01 13.92 4.11
N ASP A 287 -19.10 14.71 5.19
CA ASP A 287 -18.76 16.14 5.13
C ASP A 287 -17.25 16.35 5.03
N GLY A 288 -16.87 17.36 4.26
CA GLY A 288 -15.48 17.74 4.05
C GLY A 288 -14.80 17.04 2.88
N ILE A 289 -15.47 16.10 2.19
CA ILE A 289 -14.89 15.43 1.03
C ILE A 289 -14.52 16.44 -0.05
N GLU A 290 -13.25 16.49 -0.41
CA GLU A 290 -12.77 17.30 -1.51
C GLU A 290 -13.12 16.63 -2.85
N PRO A 291 -13.88 17.33 -3.73
CA PRO A 291 -14.32 16.74 -5.00
C PRO A 291 -13.15 16.46 -5.94
N PHE A 292 -13.33 15.49 -6.81
CA PHE A 292 -12.38 15.19 -7.89
C PHE A 292 -12.45 16.25 -9.00
N SER A 293 -11.29 16.58 -9.58
CA SER A 293 -11.17 17.31 -10.83
C SER A 293 -11.73 16.49 -12.01
N GLU A 294 -11.95 17.12 -13.16
CA GLU A 294 -12.43 16.40 -14.35
C GLU A 294 -11.39 15.39 -14.86
N THR A 295 -10.10 15.65 -14.66
CA THR A 295 -9.03 14.71 -14.98
C THR A 295 -9.08 13.46 -14.07
N GLU A 296 -9.28 13.66 -12.78
CA GLU A 296 -9.41 12.56 -11.80
C GLU A 296 -10.68 11.73 -12.02
N LYS A 297 -11.83 12.37 -12.29
CA LYS A 297 -13.07 11.68 -12.64
C LYS A 297 -12.91 10.80 -13.88
N ARG A 298 -12.23 11.34 -14.91
CA ARG A 298 -11.93 10.58 -16.11
C ARG A 298 -11.02 9.39 -15.83
N ALA A 299 -9.99 9.57 -15.02
CA ALA A 299 -9.09 8.49 -14.62
C ALA A 299 -9.84 7.32 -13.95
N VAL A 300 -10.78 7.62 -13.05
CA VAL A 300 -11.64 6.61 -12.40
C VAL A 300 -12.54 5.92 -13.44
N ALA A 301 -13.16 6.69 -14.36
CA ALA A 301 -14.05 6.14 -15.39
C ALA A 301 -13.31 5.26 -16.41
N GLU A 302 -12.04 5.56 -16.71
CA GLU A 302 -11.18 4.81 -17.65
C GLU A 302 -10.46 3.63 -16.98
N ALA A 303 -10.58 3.47 -15.65
CA ALA A 303 -9.98 2.35 -14.94
C ALA A 303 -10.53 1.01 -15.49
N PRO A 304 -9.66 0.01 -15.71
CA PRO A 304 -10.11 -1.30 -16.18
C PRO A 304 -11.13 -1.92 -15.23
N ASP A 305 -12.17 -2.53 -15.79
CA ASP A 305 -13.17 -3.27 -15.03
C ASP A 305 -12.63 -4.67 -14.69
N VAL A 306 -12.41 -4.93 -13.41
CA VAL A 306 -11.90 -6.20 -12.88
C VAL A 306 -12.87 -6.86 -11.91
N ASP A 307 -14.04 -6.27 -11.69
CA ASP A 307 -14.98 -6.68 -10.63
C ASP A 307 -15.46 -8.12 -10.80
N ALA A 308 -15.79 -8.52 -12.02
CA ALA A 308 -16.25 -9.91 -12.27
C ALA A 308 -15.15 -10.96 -11.99
N ASP A 309 -13.90 -10.62 -12.24
CA ASP A 309 -12.76 -11.50 -11.96
C ASP A 309 -12.51 -11.59 -10.45
N LEU A 310 -12.50 -10.45 -9.75
CA LEU A 310 -12.36 -10.38 -8.29
C LEU A 310 -13.52 -11.09 -7.57
N MET A 311 -14.76 -10.92 -8.03
CA MET A 311 -15.90 -11.64 -7.45
C MET A 311 -15.72 -13.16 -7.54
N ARG A 312 -15.22 -13.68 -8.67
CA ARG A 312 -14.92 -15.11 -8.80
C ARG A 312 -13.77 -15.54 -7.89
N GLU A 313 -12.70 -14.77 -7.85
CA GLU A 313 -11.52 -15.05 -7.02
C GLU A 313 -11.87 -15.10 -5.54
N PHE A 314 -12.67 -14.14 -5.07
CA PHE A 314 -13.06 -14.01 -3.66
C PHE A 314 -14.36 -14.76 -3.30
N TRP A 315 -14.95 -15.50 -4.24
CA TRP A 315 -16.19 -16.27 -4.06
C TRP A 315 -17.37 -15.41 -3.60
N LEU A 316 -17.48 -14.20 -4.14
CA LEU A 316 -18.54 -13.26 -3.83
C LEU A 316 -19.75 -13.46 -4.76
N GLY A 317 -20.95 -13.61 -4.20
CA GLY A 317 -22.19 -13.64 -4.97
C GLY A 317 -22.65 -12.25 -5.41
N SER A 318 -22.25 -11.21 -4.68
CA SER A 318 -22.54 -9.80 -4.99
C SER A 318 -21.53 -8.90 -4.28
N THR A 319 -21.39 -7.66 -4.76
CA THR A 319 -20.65 -6.60 -4.05
C THR A 319 -21.61 -5.81 -3.14
N GLU A 320 -21.06 -5.13 -2.12
CA GLU A 320 -21.86 -4.40 -1.11
C GLU A 320 -22.68 -3.25 -1.72
N ASN A 321 -22.10 -2.53 -2.68
CA ASN A 321 -22.69 -1.32 -3.30
C ASN A 321 -22.98 -1.50 -4.80
N ALA A 322 -23.37 -2.69 -5.25
CA ALA A 322 -23.74 -2.90 -6.64
C ALA A 322 -24.77 -1.86 -7.13
N PRO A 323 -24.70 -1.35 -8.37
CA PRO A 323 -23.77 -1.76 -9.45
C PRO A 323 -22.45 -0.96 -9.53
N LYS A 324 -22.05 -0.20 -8.50
CA LYS A 324 -20.81 0.58 -8.51
C LYS A 324 -19.59 -0.33 -8.54
N LYS A 325 -18.59 0.06 -9.31
CA LYS A 325 -17.32 -0.67 -9.47
C LYS A 325 -16.36 -0.41 -8.31
N LEU A 326 -15.44 -1.35 -8.08
CA LEU A 326 -14.38 -1.20 -7.07
C LEU A 326 -13.61 0.12 -7.26
N ALA A 327 -13.23 0.46 -8.50
CA ALA A 327 -12.50 1.70 -8.82
C ALA A 327 -13.26 2.97 -8.40
N GLU A 328 -14.59 2.96 -8.41
CA GLU A 328 -15.42 4.05 -7.91
C GLU A 328 -15.53 4.02 -6.38
N LEU A 329 -15.70 2.83 -5.81
CA LEU A 329 -15.96 2.66 -4.37
C LEU A 329 -14.74 2.97 -3.50
N ILE A 330 -13.52 2.66 -3.94
CA ILE A 330 -12.31 3.03 -3.21
C ILE A 330 -12.07 4.54 -3.14
N THR A 331 -12.72 5.33 -4.00
CA THR A 331 -12.66 6.80 -3.95
C THR A 331 -13.61 7.41 -2.93
N LEU A 332 -14.42 6.60 -2.24
CA LEU A 332 -15.36 7.02 -1.23
C LEU A 332 -14.89 6.60 0.18
N PRO A 333 -15.29 7.33 1.22
CA PRO A 333 -15.04 6.88 2.58
C PRO A 333 -15.88 5.63 2.89
N SER A 334 -15.39 4.80 3.79
CA SER A 334 -16.08 3.58 4.20
C SER A 334 -16.01 3.36 5.70
N LEU A 335 -16.99 2.61 6.24
CA LEU A 335 -17.01 2.10 7.60
C LEU A 335 -17.05 0.58 7.54
N ASN A 336 -16.10 -0.07 8.18
CA ASN A 336 -15.95 -1.52 8.20
C ASN A 336 -15.82 -2.06 9.62
N ILE A 337 -16.41 -3.22 9.88
CA ILE A 337 -16.24 -3.96 11.13
C ILE A 337 -15.07 -4.92 10.95
N ARG A 338 -13.95 -4.63 11.64
CA ARG A 338 -12.74 -5.48 11.60
C ARG A 338 -12.87 -6.77 12.42
N GLY A 339 -13.63 -6.70 13.51
CA GLY A 339 -13.84 -7.83 14.39
C GLY A 339 -14.87 -7.51 15.44
N MET A 340 -15.58 -8.54 15.91
CA MET A 340 -16.59 -8.43 16.95
C MET A 340 -16.48 -9.63 17.90
N ALA A 341 -16.56 -9.39 19.20
CA ALA A 341 -16.49 -10.41 20.22
C ALA A 341 -17.47 -10.15 21.36
N SER A 342 -17.97 -11.24 21.94
CA SER A 342 -18.78 -11.20 23.15
C SER A 342 -18.48 -12.47 23.97
N SER A 343 -19.47 -13.31 24.31
CA SER A 343 -19.21 -14.59 24.95
C SER A 343 -18.67 -15.63 23.94
N ARG A 344 -18.58 -16.87 24.35
CA ARG A 344 -18.05 -18.01 23.60
C ARG A 344 -19.08 -18.56 22.62
N VAL A 345 -18.65 -19.13 21.50
CA VAL A 345 -19.51 -19.72 20.47
C VAL A 345 -19.16 -21.19 20.19
N GLY A 346 -20.00 -21.89 19.43
CA GLY A 346 -19.80 -23.29 19.08
C GLY A 346 -19.75 -24.21 20.30
N ASN A 347 -18.81 -25.15 20.35
CA ASN A 347 -18.69 -26.14 21.43
C ASN A 347 -18.30 -25.52 22.80
N GLN A 348 -17.87 -24.27 22.82
CA GLN A 348 -17.55 -23.52 24.04
C GLN A 348 -18.73 -22.66 24.54
N ALA A 349 -19.83 -22.62 23.78
CA ALA A 349 -21.01 -21.82 24.16
C ALA A 349 -21.64 -22.33 25.45
N SER A 350 -22.14 -21.41 26.26
CA SER A 350 -22.90 -21.69 27.48
C SER A 350 -24.17 -20.83 27.51
N ASN A 351 -25.15 -21.25 28.33
CA ASN A 351 -26.44 -20.56 28.46
C ASN A 351 -26.31 -19.28 29.29
N VAL A 352 -25.64 -18.25 28.71
CA VAL A 352 -25.35 -16.99 29.43
C VAL A 352 -25.83 -15.75 28.69
N ILE A 353 -26.12 -14.70 29.44
CA ILE A 353 -26.14 -13.31 28.99
C ILE A 353 -24.74 -12.77 29.26
N PRO A 354 -23.98 -12.32 28.25
CA PRO A 354 -22.60 -11.85 28.45
C PRO A 354 -22.52 -10.57 29.26
N ALA A 355 -21.35 -10.33 29.85
CA ALA A 355 -21.07 -9.09 30.58
C ALA A 355 -20.78 -7.90 29.67
N THR A 356 -20.14 -8.16 28.53
CA THR A 356 -19.71 -7.16 27.55
C THR A 356 -19.83 -7.69 26.12
N ALA A 357 -19.88 -6.77 25.18
CA ALA A 357 -19.65 -7.05 23.76
C ALA A 357 -18.77 -5.95 23.18
N THR A 358 -17.77 -6.32 22.40
CA THR A 358 -16.76 -5.39 21.84
C THR A 358 -16.69 -5.53 20.33
N VAL A 359 -16.49 -4.40 19.65
CA VAL A 359 -16.25 -4.32 18.20
C VAL A 359 -15.05 -3.41 17.95
N THR A 360 -14.24 -3.74 16.94
CA THR A 360 -13.27 -2.83 16.34
C THR A 360 -13.77 -2.39 14.98
N ILE A 361 -13.87 -1.08 14.80
CA ILE A 361 -14.32 -0.43 13.55
C ILE A 361 -13.14 0.31 12.94
N ASP A 362 -12.92 0.17 11.63
CA ASP A 362 -12.10 1.07 10.83
C ASP A 362 -12.96 1.87 9.87
N MET A 363 -12.62 3.15 9.76
CA MET A 363 -13.20 4.08 8.80
C MET A 363 -12.11 4.52 7.84
N ARG A 364 -12.26 4.23 6.55
CA ARG A 364 -11.38 4.74 5.53
C ARG A 364 -11.84 6.12 5.09
N LEU A 365 -10.89 7.06 5.00
CA LEU A 365 -11.16 8.46 4.78
C LEU A 365 -10.58 8.91 3.45
N VAL A 366 -11.17 9.94 2.84
CA VAL A 366 -10.70 10.53 1.59
C VAL A 366 -10.31 12.00 1.79
N LYS A 367 -9.54 12.56 0.86
CA LYS A 367 -9.04 13.96 0.94
C LYS A 367 -10.13 14.93 1.40
N GLY A 368 -9.78 15.79 2.35
CA GLY A 368 -10.66 16.76 2.99
C GLY A 368 -11.35 16.28 4.26
N MET A 369 -11.31 14.97 4.57
CA MET A 369 -11.81 14.44 5.84
C MET A 369 -10.72 14.43 6.91
N ASP A 370 -11.09 14.74 8.15
CA ASP A 370 -10.22 14.65 9.31
C ASP A 370 -10.50 13.40 10.13
N PRO A 371 -9.48 12.55 10.45
CA PRO A 371 -9.66 11.29 11.17
C PRO A 371 -10.22 11.46 12.58
N ARG A 372 -9.84 12.54 13.29
CA ARG A 372 -10.31 12.81 14.66
C ARG A 372 -11.75 13.26 14.65
N GLN A 373 -12.10 14.18 13.74
CA GLN A 373 -13.50 14.61 13.57
C GLN A 373 -14.40 13.46 13.16
N THR A 374 -13.94 12.55 12.29
CA THR A 374 -14.71 11.38 11.90
C THR A 374 -14.97 10.45 13.10
N ALA A 375 -13.97 10.24 13.95
CA ALA A 375 -14.17 9.51 15.21
C ALA A 375 -15.16 10.25 16.13
N ASP A 376 -15.10 11.58 16.24
CA ASP A 376 -16.06 12.37 17.03
C ASP A 376 -17.50 12.22 16.53
N ARG A 377 -17.71 12.22 15.22
CA ARG A 377 -19.03 11.97 14.60
C ARG A 377 -19.56 10.59 14.94
N LEU A 378 -18.70 9.57 14.94
CA LEU A 378 -19.06 8.22 15.36
C LEU A 378 -19.43 8.18 16.85
N LEU A 379 -18.67 8.84 17.73
CA LEU A 379 -18.97 8.94 19.15
C LEU A 379 -20.35 9.62 19.37
N GLU A 380 -20.63 10.67 18.64
CA GLU A 380 -21.91 11.37 18.73
C GLU A 380 -23.06 10.50 18.24
N HIS A 381 -22.84 9.70 17.19
CA HIS A 381 -23.84 8.71 16.75
C HIS A 381 -24.14 7.70 17.85
N VAL A 382 -23.13 7.19 18.55
CA VAL A 382 -23.30 6.26 19.69
C VAL A 382 -24.12 6.93 20.80
N ARG A 383 -23.88 8.20 21.12
CA ARG A 383 -24.67 8.97 22.08
C ARG A 383 -26.13 9.13 21.65
N LYS A 384 -26.39 9.42 20.38
CA LYS A 384 -27.74 9.53 19.80
C LYS A 384 -28.51 8.23 19.88
N GLN A 385 -27.83 7.06 19.87
CA GLN A 385 -28.45 5.77 20.12
C GLN A 385 -28.74 5.51 21.61
N GLY A 386 -28.55 6.50 22.46
CA GLY A 386 -28.89 6.48 23.89
C GLY A 386 -27.81 5.87 24.79
N PHE A 387 -26.57 5.74 24.32
CA PHE A 387 -25.47 5.28 25.14
C PHE A 387 -24.80 6.43 25.88
N PHE A 388 -24.52 6.20 27.16
CA PHE A 388 -23.58 7.01 27.93
C PHE A 388 -22.16 6.58 27.55
N VAL A 389 -21.41 7.48 26.91
CA VAL A 389 -20.08 7.18 26.38
C VAL A 389 -19.01 7.55 27.39
N VAL A 390 -18.10 6.62 27.68
CA VAL A 390 -16.92 6.78 28.53
C VAL A 390 -15.64 6.42 27.76
N ASP A 391 -14.50 6.91 28.21
CA ASP A 391 -13.15 6.63 27.64
C ASP A 391 -12.33 5.65 28.48
N GLN A 392 -12.82 5.27 29.65
CA GLN A 392 -12.21 4.32 30.58
C GLN A 392 -13.24 3.31 31.05
N GLU A 393 -12.74 2.20 31.65
CA GLU A 393 -13.59 1.15 32.21
C GLU A 393 -14.59 1.76 33.23
N PRO A 394 -15.92 1.64 32.99
CA PRO A 394 -16.93 2.24 33.84
C PRO A 394 -17.05 1.51 35.17
N ASN A 395 -17.03 2.27 36.25
CA ASN A 395 -17.26 1.74 37.58
C ASN A 395 -18.75 1.35 37.80
N ALA A 396 -19.03 0.72 38.94
CA ALA A 396 -20.38 0.24 39.28
C ALA A 396 -21.43 1.36 39.31
N ASP A 397 -21.06 2.56 39.76
CA ASP A 397 -22.01 3.68 39.90
C ASP A 397 -22.41 4.23 38.53
N VAL A 398 -21.47 4.41 37.61
CA VAL A 398 -21.75 4.76 36.22
C VAL A 398 -22.68 3.75 35.57
N ARG A 399 -22.40 2.43 35.73
CA ARG A 399 -23.20 1.36 35.13
C ARG A 399 -24.62 1.25 35.72
N ARG A 400 -24.80 1.63 36.99
CA ARG A 400 -26.14 1.71 37.61
C ARG A 400 -26.92 2.96 37.23
N ALA A 401 -26.21 4.07 37.00
CA ALA A 401 -26.82 5.35 36.66
C ALA A 401 -27.33 5.41 35.21
N HIS A 402 -26.77 4.60 34.31
CA HIS A 402 -27.08 4.68 32.90
C HIS A 402 -27.52 3.31 32.33
N PRO A 403 -28.71 3.24 31.65
CA PRO A 403 -29.24 1.99 31.12
C PRO A 403 -28.42 1.39 29.97
N LYS A 404 -27.66 2.24 29.23
CA LYS A 404 -26.74 1.85 28.17
C LYS A 404 -25.42 2.55 28.36
N VAL A 405 -24.34 1.80 28.51
CA VAL A 405 -22.97 2.36 28.64
C VAL A 405 -22.09 1.79 27.55
N ALA A 406 -21.34 2.63 26.89
CA ALA A 406 -20.32 2.23 25.92
C ALA A 406 -18.99 2.89 26.25
N MET A 407 -17.93 2.09 26.32
CA MET A 407 -16.54 2.60 26.35
C MET A 407 -16.05 2.69 24.90
N ILE A 408 -15.44 3.82 24.56
CA ILE A 408 -14.86 4.02 23.23
C ILE A 408 -13.38 4.36 23.39
N VAL A 409 -12.53 3.55 22.74
CA VAL A 409 -11.09 3.74 22.68
C VAL A 409 -10.69 4.06 21.25
N ARG A 410 -10.11 5.24 21.04
CA ARG A 410 -9.54 5.63 19.74
C ARG A 410 -8.18 4.95 19.57
N ARG A 411 -7.95 4.45 18.36
CA ARG A 411 -6.71 3.77 17.97
C ARG A 411 -5.97 4.61 16.93
N ASN A 412 -5.67 4.01 15.78
CA ASN A 412 -4.93 4.67 14.69
C ASN A 412 -5.73 5.80 14.05
N ALA A 413 -5.04 6.87 13.71
CA ALA A 413 -5.59 8.01 13.00
C ALA A 413 -4.53 8.57 12.03
N GLU A 414 -4.76 8.40 10.72
CA GLU A 414 -3.87 8.86 9.66
C GLU A 414 -4.67 9.66 8.65
N ASN A 415 -4.11 10.78 8.20
CA ASN A 415 -4.77 11.66 7.25
C ASN A 415 -4.79 11.03 5.85
N PRO A 416 -5.88 11.23 5.10
CA PRO A 416 -5.87 10.97 3.66
C PRO A 416 -5.09 12.05 2.93
N HIS A 417 -4.44 11.67 1.83
CA HIS A 417 -3.78 12.64 0.95
C HIS A 417 -4.14 12.40 -0.51
N ARG A 418 -4.01 13.43 -1.33
CA ARG A 418 -4.19 13.36 -2.78
C ARG A 418 -3.51 14.53 -3.45
N VAL A 419 -2.60 14.23 -4.34
CA VAL A 419 -1.93 15.19 -5.21
C VAL A 419 -2.75 15.40 -6.47
N SER A 420 -2.84 16.64 -6.94
CA SER A 420 -3.55 16.93 -8.18
C SER A 420 -2.84 16.31 -9.38
N MET A 421 -3.60 15.56 -10.17
CA MET A 421 -3.13 15.03 -11.45
C MET A 421 -2.86 16.11 -12.49
N ASP A 422 -3.40 17.33 -12.32
CA ASP A 422 -3.27 18.45 -13.25
C ASP A 422 -1.96 19.26 -13.04
N LEU A 423 -1.17 18.96 -12.00
CA LEU A 423 0.12 19.61 -11.81
C LEU A 423 1.07 19.33 -12.99
N PRO A 424 1.89 20.28 -13.42
CA PRO A 424 2.86 20.07 -14.49
C PRO A 424 3.77 18.85 -14.26
N ILE A 425 4.22 18.63 -13.01
CA ILE A 425 5.06 17.49 -12.65
C ILE A 425 4.28 16.18 -12.70
N SER A 426 3.01 16.15 -12.26
CA SER A 426 2.14 14.98 -12.36
C SER A 426 1.94 14.56 -13.82
N GLN A 427 1.68 15.53 -14.69
CA GLN A 427 1.52 15.30 -16.12
C GLN A 427 2.82 14.85 -16.80
N GLU A 428 3.98 15.33 -16.34
CA GLU A 428 5.27 14.88 -16.86
C GLU A 428 5.55 13.42 -16.44
N VAL A 429 5.30 13.06 -15.18
CA VAL A 429 5.40 11.67 -14.70
C VAL A 429 4.48 10.75 -15.50
N ILE A 430 3.20 11.12 -15.69
CA ILE A 430 2.25 10.34 -16.51
C ILE A 430 2.82 10.10 -17.92
N ARG A 431 3.23 11.15 -18.61
CA ARG A 431 3.80 11.03 -19.97
C ARG A 431 5.05 10.15 -20.00
N THR A 432 5.92 10.27 -19.00
CA THR A 432 7.15 9.49 -18.91
C THR A 432 6.84 8.01 -18.71
N VAL A 433 5.95 7.69 -17.76
CA VAL A 433 5.50 6.31 -17.50
C VAL A 433 4.83 5.72 -18.74
N GLU A 434 3.90 6.45 -19.37
CA GLU A 434 3.18 5.96 -20.55
C GLU A 434 4.10 5.81 -21.76
N SER A 435 5.15 6.62 -21.90
CA SER A 435 6.18 6.45 -22.95
C SER A 435 7.03 5.18 -22.75
N ALA A 436 7.19 4.74 -21.51
CA ALA A 436 7.96 3.56 -21.14
C ALA A 436 7.14 2.27 -21.18
N ARG A 437 5.88 2.33 -20.70
CA ARG A 437 5.06 1.16 -20.39
C ARG A 437 3.73 1.09 -21.15
N GLY A 438 3.44 2.07 -22.02
CA GLY A 438 2.13 2.22 -22.64
C GLY A 438 1.08 2.79 -21.66
N PRO A 439 -0.20 2.81 -22.03
CA PRO A 439 -1.26 3.45 -21.26
C PRO A 439 -1.31 2.96 -19.81
N ALA A 440 -1.10 3.84 -18.84
CA ALA A 440 -1.12 3.53 -17.41
C ALA A 440 -2.54 3.56 -16.84
N VAL A 441 -2.73 2.85 -15.70
CA VAL A 441 -3.92 3.00 -14.86
C VAL A 441 -3.63 4.11 -13.86
N LYS A 442 -4.30 5.23 -14.02
CA LYS A 442 -4.15 6.40 -13.14
C LYS A 442 -5.13 6.28 -11.97
N ILE A 443 -4.61 6.27 -10.76
CA ILE A 443 -5.36 6.04 -9.52
C ILE A 443 -5.30 7.33 -8.68
N PRO A 444 -6.37 8.17 -8.67
CA PRO A 444 -6.37 9.41 -7.89
C PRO A 444 -6.19 9.17 -6.38
N THR A 445 -6.73 8.05 -5.88
CA THR A 445 -6.62 7.65 -4.48
C THR A 445 -6.54 6.13 -4.40
N SER A 446 -5.50 5.59 -3.78
CA SER A 446 -5.39 4.15 -3.50
C SER A 446 -6.29 3.72 -2.34
N GLY A 447 -6.61 2.42 -2.30
CA GLY A 447 -7.45 1.85 -1.24
C GLY A 447 -6.74 1.70 0.10
N GLY A 448 -5.43 1.55 0.10
CA GLY A 448 -4.57 1.46 1.28
C GLY A 448 -4.34 2.81 1.95
N THR A 449 -3.65 2.79 3.08
CA THR A 449 -3.13 3.96 3.76
C THR A 449 -1.61 3.84 3.74
N GLY A 450 -0.92 4.90 3.40
CA GLY A 450 0.54 4.97 3.41
C GLY A 450 1.00 6.29 4.05
N PRO A 451 2.24 6.36 4.51
CA PRO A 451 2.77 7.58 5.11
C PRO A 451 2.89 8.67 4.04
N ASP A 452 2.16 9.76 4.21
CA ASP A 452 2.28 10.99 3.42
C ASP A 452 3.36 11.91 4.02
N VAL A 453 4.53 11.35 4.26
CA VAL A 453 5.58 12.06 5.01
C VAL A 453 6.27 13.09 4.12
N ALA A 454 6.39 12.83 2.84
CA ALA A 454 7.03 13.75 1.90
C ALA A 454 6.23 15.04 1.72
N GLU A 455 4.90 14.99 1.60
CA GLU A 455 4.05 16.19 1.54
C GLU A 455 4.03 16.90 2.89
N GLN A 456 3.79 16.17 3.99
CA GLN A 456 3.62 16.75 5.33
C GLN A 456 4.89 17.41 5.87
N VAL A 457 6.05 16.81 5.68
CA VAL A 457 7.32 17.27 6.26
C VAL A 457 8.12 18.13 5.29
N LEU A 458 8.16 17.75 4.02
CA LEU A 458 9.00 18.39 3.00
C LEU A 458 8.21 19.31 2.06
N GLY A 459 6.87 19.25 2.08
CA GLY A 459 6.01 20.01 1.16
C GLY A 459 6.16 19.54 -0.30
N MET A 460 6.58 18.30 -0.51
CA MET A 460 6.84 17.74 -1.83
C MET A 460 5.59 17.06 -2.42
N THR A 461 5.48 17.12 -3.74
CA THR A 461 4.51 16.32 -4.48
C THR A 461 4.92 14.84 -4.42
N GLU A 462 4.09 13.96 -3.85
CA GLU A 462 4.32 12.53 -3.80
C GLU A 462 3.47 11.80 -4.85
N ILE A 463 4.11 10.93 -5.65
CA ILE A 463 3.44 10.13 -6.69
C ILE A 463 3.91 8.68 -6.56
N GLY A 464 2.96 7.76 -6.45
CA GLY A 464 3.24 6.32 -6.35
C GLY A 464 3.51 5.70 -7.72
N ILE A 465 4.62 4.98 -7.83
CA ILE A 465 5.08 4.27 -9.04
C ILE A 465 5.45 2.82 -8.67
N PRO A 466 4.47 1.97 -8.33
CA PRO A 466 4.73 0.60 -7.90
C PRO A 466 5.28 -0.27 -9.02
N ILE A 467 6.00 -1.35 -8.66
CA ILE A 467 6.46 -2.36 -9.61
C ILE A 467 6.10 -3.80 -9.22
N GLY A 468 5.64 -4.05 -7.99
CA GLY A 468 5.24 -5.37 -7.52
C GLY A 468 4.10 -5.97 -8.35
N ASN A 469 4.03 -7.29 -8.50
CA ASN A 469 2.85 -7.91 -9.11
C ASN A 469 1.67 -7.90 -8.13
N HIS A 470 0.44 -7.74 -8.62
CA HIS A 470 -0.75 -7.67 -7.76
C HIS A 470 -1.01 -8.96 -6.95
N ASP A 471 -0.53 -10.10 -7.46
CA ASP A 471 -0.63 -11.43 -6.89
C ASP A 471 0.66 -11.85 -6.16
N ASN A 472 1.25 -10.93 -5.41
CA ASN A 472 2.57 -11.08 -4.77
C ASN A 472 2.52 -11.64 -3.35
N ASN A 473 1.35 -11.78 -2.73
CA ASN A 473 1.15 -12.19 -1.34
C ASN A 473 1.86 -11.25 -0.31
N GLN A 474 2.01 -9.94 -0.62
CA GLN A 474 2.53 -9.00 0.36
C GLN A 474 1.74 -9.05 1.68
N HIS A 475 2.36 -8.75 2.82
CA HIS A 475 1.82 -8.84 4.18
C HIS A 475 1.33 -10.24 4.59
N SER A 476 1.56 -11.27 3.75
CA SER A 476 1.21 -12.65 4.02
C SER A 476 2.43 -13.57 3.87
N TYR A 477 2.22 -14.89 3.97
CA TYR A 477 3.26 -15.88 3.71
C TYR A 477 3.43 -16.12 2.20
N ASN A 478 4.61 -16.62 1.81
CA ASN A 478 4.97 -16.92 0.42
C ASN A 478 4.93 -15.69 -0.50
N GLU A 479 5.33 -14.53 0.03
CA GLU A 479 5.55 -13.32 -0.77
C GLU A 479 6.47 -13.61 -1.94
N ASN A 480 6.16 -13.03 -3.11
CA ASN A 480 6.89 -13.33 -4.33
C ASN A 480 6.86 -12.19 -5.33
N LEU A 481 7.95 -12.05 -6.08
CA LEU A 481 8.03 -11.16 -7.24
C LEU A 481 8.09 -11.98 -8.54
N ARG A 482 7.22 -11.67 -9.50
CA ARG A 482 7.34 -12.13 -10.87
C ARG A 482 8.52 -11.43 -11.55
N LEU A 483 9.43 -12.17 -12.20
CA LEU A 483 10.62 -11.57 -12.79
C LEU A 483 10.31 -10.54 -13.88
N GLN A 484 9.20 -10.70 -14.64
CA GLN A 484 8.75 -9.68 -15.59
C GLN A 484 8.55 -8.31 -14.90
N ASN A 485 8.07 -8.30 -13.67
CA ASN A 485 7.86 -7.07 -12.92
C ASN A 485 9.19 -6.37 -12.57
N LEU A 486 10.23 -7.13 -12.23
CA LEU A 486 11.57 -6.57 -12.04
C LEU A 486 12.13 -6.00 -13.35
N TRP A 487 11.97 -6.74 -14.46
CA TRP A 487 12.43 -6.30 -15.77
C TRP A 487 11.74 -5.02 -16.21
N ASP A 488 10.42 -4.98 -16.07
CA ASP A 488 9.57 -3.83 -16.38
C ASP A 488 9.93 -2.63 -15.48
N GLY A 489 10.21 -2.90 -14.21
CA GLY A 489 10.65 -1.91 -13.23
C GLY A 489 11.98 -1.24 -13.65
N ILE A 490 12.97 -2.01 -14.09
CA ILE A 490 14.26 -1.48 -14.56
C ILE A 490 14.06 -0.54 -15.75
N GLU A 491 13.22 -0.93 -16.73
CA GLU A 491 12.91 -0.12 -17.91
C GLU A 491 12.17 1.17 -17.54
N LEU A 492 11.24 1.09 -16.58
CA LEU A 492 10.48 2.22 -16.06
C LEU A 492 11.38 3.20 -15.29
N MET A 493 12.20 2.68 -14.38
CA MET A 493 13.13 3.52 -13.60
C MET A 493 14.14 4.24 -14.50
N ALA A 494 14.59 3.60 -15.58
CA ALA A 494 15.46 4.27 -16.56
C ALA A 494 14.78 5.47 -17.22
N ALA A 495 13.50 5.36 -17.57
CA ALA A 495 12.73 6.49 -18.12
C ALA A 495 12.58 7.63 -17.09
N LEU A 496 12.22 7.30 -15.85
CA LEU A 496 12.03 8.28 -14.77
C LEU A 496 13.33 8.97 -14.36
N LEU A 497 14.44 8.24 -14.32
CA LEU A 497 15.79 8.81 -14.04
C LEU A 497 16.24 9.80 -15.11
N THR A 498 15.76 9.68 -16.34
CA THR A 498 16.10 10.57 -17.46
C THR A 498 15.05 11.63 -17.76
N MET A 499 14.02 11.74 -16.95
CA MET A 499 12.92 12.69 -17.02
C MET A 499 13.37 14.16 -16.84
#